data_5f3a64912bf04dc39cb2787f96471b49
#
_entry.id   5f3a64912bf04dc39cb2787f96471b49
#
_cell.length_a   1.000
_cell.length_b   1.000
_cell.length_c   1.000
_cell.angle_alpha   90.00
_cell.angle_beta   90.00
_cell.angle_gamma   90.00
#
_symmetry.space_group_name_H-M   'P 1'
#
loop_
_entity.id
_entity.type
_entity.pdbx_description
1 polymer ?
#
loop_
_entity_poly.entity_id
_entity_poly.type
_entity_poly.pdbx_seq_one_letter_code
_entity_poly.pdbx_strand_id
1 'polypeptide(L)'
;MCAALEALSAEFPDFGSPLPPVDEQRRDQLARLGPLYREWNARINVISRKDIDQFFVRHVLHSLAMARVLRPEPGARLLDVGTGGGFPGIPLAILFPEAEWILCDSIGKKIKVVDAVIADLGLNNATGVWGRAESLTDRPPFDFVVSRAVTRMPAFLDWVRPLIHGDHRHGVPNGVFYLKGGDLAEELAPVREPITAWSLSPLLQDDFFETKQLLHVALG
;
A
#
# COMPACT_ATOMS: atom_id res chain seq x y z
N MET A 1 -17.88 5.04 5.69
CA MET A 1 -16.89 5.56 4.71
C MET A 1 -16.56 7.01 4.97
N CYS A 2 -17.49 7.97 4.93
CA CYS A 2 -17.17 9.40 5.10
C CYS A 2 -16.41 9.71 6.40
N ALA A 3 -16.96 9.36 7.57
CA ALA A 3 -16.31 9.62 8.86
C ALA A 3 -14.90 9.01 8.98
N ALA A 4 -14.65 7.87 8.35
CA ALA A 4 -13.37 7.20 8.41
C ALA A 4 -12.31 7.85 7.49
N LEU A 5 -12.73 8.38 6.34
CA LEU A 5 -11.84 9.21 5.49
C LEU A 5 -11.58 10.57 6.13
N GLU A 6 -12.56 11.12 6.84
CA GLU A 6 -12.40 12.35 7.63
C GLU A 6 -11.34 12.18 8.73
N ALA A 7 -11.29 11.03 9.41
CA ALA A 7 -10.26 10.73 10.40
C ALA A 7 -8.85 10.78 9.79
N LEU A 8 -8.65 10.21 8.59
CA LEU A 8 -7.37 10.28 7.88
C LEU A 8 -7.05 11.69 7.33
N SER A 9 -8.06 12.54 7.19
CA SER A 9 -7.92 13.93 6.71
C SER A 9 -7.75 14.94 7.85
N ALA A 10 -7.86 14.52 9.12
CA ALA A 10 -7.61 15.37 10.28
C ALA A 10 -6.12 15.67 10.46
N GLU A 11 -5.79 16.78 11.13
CA GLU A 11 -4.42 17.12 11.51
C GLU A 11 -3.93 16.19 12.62
N PHE A 12 -2.76 15.60 12.39
CA PHE A 12 -2.02 14.81 13.38
C PHE A 12 -0.54 15.22 13.31
N PRO A 13 -0.03 16.01 14.27
CA PRO A 13 1.30 16.61 14.20
C PRO A 13 2.43 15.60 13.98
N ASP A 14 2.29 14.40 14.58
CA ASP A 14 3.34 13.38 14.56
C ASP A 14 3.17 12.33 13.44
N PHE A 15 2.19 12.50 12.56
CA PHE A 15 1.89 11.53 11.52
C PHE A 15 1.63 12.18 10.15
N GLY A 16 2.68 12.74 9.56
CA GLY A 16 2.63 13.29 8.19
C GLY A 16 1.54 14.35 7.99
N SER A 17 1.09 14.50 6.76
CA SER A 17 0.05 15.47 6.38
C SER A 17 -1.32 14.81 6.21
N PRO A 18 -2.43 15.55 6.30
CA PRO A 18 -3.76 15.05 5.94
C PRO A 18 -3.79 14.40 4.56
N LEU A 19 -4.73 13.51 4.30
CA LEU A 19 -4.91 12.93 2.96
C LEU A 19 -5.06 14.04 1.90
N PRO A 20 -4.57 13.82 0.67
CA PRO A 20 -4.90 14.72 -0.44
C PRO A 20 -6.42 14.76 -0.64
N PRO A 21 -6.95 15.86 -1.21
CA PRO A 21 -8.38 15.98 -1.47
C PRO A 21 -8.91 14.80 -2.28
N VAL A 22 -9.99 14.19 -1.80
CA VAL A 22 -10.67 13.08 -2.45
C VAL A 22 -11.90 13.64 -3.16
N ASP A 23 -11.84 13.73 -4.49
CA ASP A 23 -12.96 14.18 -5.33
C ASP A 23 -14.08 13.13 -5.41
N GLU A 24 -15.16 13.46 -6.11
CA GLU A 24 -16.32 12.59 -6.24
C GLU A 24 -15.99 11.27 -6.97
N GLN A 25 -15.18 11.32 -8.02
CA GLN A 25 -14.76 10.14 -8.76
C GLN A 25 -13.98 9.16 -7.87
N ARG A 26 -12.99 9.65 -7.12
CA ARG A 26 -12.20 8.81 -6.21
C ARG A 26 -13.05 8.25 -5.07
N ARG A 27 -14.02 9.04 -4.56
CA ARG A 27 -14.99 8.55 -3.55
C ARG A 27 -15.85 7.43 -4.09
N ASP A 28 -16.34 7.54 -5.32
CA ASP A 28 -17.09 6.47 -5.98
C ASP A 28 -16.23 5.22 -6.15
N GLN A 29 -15.01 5.35 -6.67
CA GLN A 29 -14.08 4.24 -6.83
C GLN A 29 -13.80 3.52 -5.50
N LEU A 30 -13.52 4.26 -4.42
CA LEU A 30 -13.32 3.69 -3.08
C LEU A 30 -14.57 3.01 -2.54
N ALA A 31 -15.76 3.56 -2.79
CA ALA A 31 -17.04 2.97 -2.37
C ALA A 31 -17.34 1.64 -3.08
N ARG A 32 -16.97 1.54 -4.36
CA ARG A 32 -17.18 0.35 -5.18
C ARG A 32 -16.27 -0.82 -4.79
N LEU A 33 -15.15 -0.58 -4.11
CA LEU A 33 -14.25 -1.64 -3.66
C LEU A 33 -14.96 -2.72 -2.83
N GLY A 34 -15.81 -2.33 -1.87
CA GLY A 34 -16.49 -3.28 -0.99
C GLY A 34 -17.37 -4.29 -1.74
N PRO A 35 -18.32 -3.86 -2.56
CA PRO A 35 -19.12 -4.75 -3.42
C PRO A 35 -18.26 -5.63 -4.34
N LEU A 36 -17.27 -5.07 -5.04
CA LEU A 36 -16.39 -5.80 -5.96
C LEU A 36 -15.65 -6.93 -5.23
N TYR A 37 -15.03 -6.63 -4.09
CA TYR A 37 -14.29 -7.66 -3.35
C TYR A 37 -15.19 -8.72 -2.73
N ARG A 38 -16.42 -8.41 -2.33
CA ARG A 38 -17.38 -9.45 -1.89
C ARG A 38 -17.70 -10.43 -3.04
N GLU A 39 -17.94 -9.92 -4.23
CA GLU A 39 -18.19 -10.75 -5.41
C GLU A 39 -16.97 -11.61 -5.76
N TRP A 40 -15.78 -11.02 -5.86
CA TRP A 40 -14.56 -11.76 -6.19
C TRP A 40 -14.16 -12.75 -5.13
N ASN A 41 -14.31 -12.41 -3.86
CA ASN A 41 -13.93 -13.28 -2.74
C ASN A 41 -14.82 -14.53 -2.63
N ALA A 42 -16.02 -14.46 -3.16
CA ALA A 42 -16.89 -15.66 -3.31
C ALA A 42 -16.31 -16.69 -4.29
N ARG A 43 -15.48 -16.25 -5.25
CA ARG A 43 -14.88 -17.08 -6.29
C ARG A 43 -13.42 -17.41 -6.01
N ILE A 44 -12.66 -16.41 -5.57
CA ILE A 44 -11.22 -16.50 -5.29
C ILE A 44 -10.95 -15.84 -3.93
N ASN A 45 -10.50 -16.62 -2.95
CA ASN A 45 -10.23 -16.12 -1.61
C ASN A 45 -8.98 -15.22 -1.61
N VAL A 46 -9.16 -13.92 -1.75
CA VAL A 46 -8.09 -12.89 -1.70
C VAL A 46 -8.11 -12.10 -0.40
N ILE A 47 -9.22 -12.18 0.34
CA ILE A 47 -9.42 -11.56 1.65
C ILE A 47 -9.91 -12.63 2.63
N SER A 48 -9.35 -12.65 3.84
CA SER A 48 -9.81 -13.54 4.90
C SER A 48 -11.32 -13.42 5.12
N ARG A 49 -12.02 -14.55 5.31
CA ARG A 49 -13.46 -14.56 5.61
C ARG A 49 -13.81 -13.80 6.89
N LYS A 50 -12.87 -13.69 7.83
CA LYS A 50 -13.03 -12.94 9.08
C LYS A 50 -12.91 -11.42 8.87
N ASP A 51 -12.26 -10.99 7.79
CA ASP A 51 -11.99 -9.58 7.52
C ASP A 51 -12.95 -8.95 6.51
N ILE A 52 -13.77 -9.76 5.80
CA ILE A 52 -14.66 -9.25 4.76
C ILE A 52 -15.72 -8.28 5.31
N ASP A 53 -16.20 -8.49 6.54
CA ASP A 53 -17.17 -7.59 7.18
C ASP A 53 -16.52 -6.28 7.65
N GLN A 54 -15.21 -6.32 7.92
CA GLN A 54 -14.38 -5.17 8.28
C GLN A 54 -13.50 -4.69 7.09
N PHE A 55 -13.91 -5.06 5.87
CA PHE A 55 -13.12 -4.82 4.65
C PHE A 55 -12.62 -3.39 4.54
N PHE A 56 -13.51 -2.42 4.72
CA PHE A 56 -13.16 -1.02 4.53
C PHE A 56 -12.12 -0.56 5.55
N VAL A 57 -12.28 -0.91 6.82
CA VAL A 57 -11.36 -0.53 7.91
C VAL A 57 -10.01 -1.25 7.76
N ARG A 58 -10.03 -2.59 7.66
CA ARG A 58 -8.82 -3.41 7.72
C ARG A 58 -8.03 -3.47 6.43
N HIS A 59 -8.63 -3.11 5.30
CA HIS A 59 -7.95 -3.12 4.00
C HIS A 59 -7.87 -1.74 3.37
N VAL A 60 -8.97 -1.02 3.19
CA VAL A 60 -8.95 0.28 2.50
C VAL A 60 -8.31 1.35 3.37
N LEU A 61 -8.84 1.63 4.58
CA LEU A 61 -8.27 2.64 5.48
C LEU A 61 -6.85 2.33 5.90
N HIS A 62 -6.55 1.06 6.19
CA HIS A 62 -5.19 0.61 6.50
C HIS A 62 -4.22 0.96 5.37
N SER A 63 -4.61 0.78 4.11
CA SER A 63 -3.81 1.16 2.95
C SER A 63 -3.67 2.68 2.81
N LEU A 64 -4.78 3.41 2.94
CA LEU A 64 -4.81 4.86 2.80
C LEU A 64 -4.04 5.60 3.91
N ALA A 65 -3.87 4.99 5.11
CA ALA A 65 -3.03 5.57 6.16
C ALA A 65 -1.58 5.84 5.68
N MET A 66 -1.08 5.02 4.75
CA MET A 66 0.24 5.23 4.12
C MET A 66 0.33 6.56 3.39
N ALA A 67 -0.75 7.02 2.79
CA ALA A 67 -0.82 8.27 2.04
C ALA A 67 -0.67 9.54 2.90
N ARG A 68 -0.62 9.42 4.21
CA ARG A 68 -0.29 10.56 5.08
C ARG A 68 1.19 10.93 5.01
N VAL A 69 2.04 9.97 4.68
CA VAL A 69 3.49 10.14 4.60
C VAL A 69 3.99 9.97 3.17
N LEU A 70 3.52 8.94 2.48
CA LEU A 70 3.84 8.70 1.07
C LEU A 70 3.17 9.77 0.20
N ARG A 71 3.99 10.60 -0.43
CA ARG A 71 3.59 11.69 -1.33
C ARG A 71 4.35 11.57 -2.64
N PRO A 72 3.91 10.68 -3.54
CA PRO A 72 4.55 10.56 -4.84
C PRO A 72 4.26 11.80 -5.68
N GLU A 73 5.31 12.36 -6.27
CA GLU A 73 5.18 13.41 -7.28
C GLU A 73 4.58 12.83 -8.58
N PRO A 74 3.97 13.67 -9.43
CA PRO A 74 3.48 13.23 -10.74
C PRO A 74 4.54 12.48 -11.54
N GLY A 75 4.16 11.34 -12.12
CA GLY A 75 5.05 10.45 -12.85
C GLY A 75 5.96 9.59 -11.97
N ALA A 76 5.74 9.55 -10.66
CA ALA A 76 6.39 8.59 -9.77
C ALA A 76 6.02 7.15 -10.14
N ARG A 77 6.96 6.23 -9.97
CA ARG A 77 6.75 4.80 -10.23
C ARG A 77 6.78 4.02 -8.92
N LEU A 78 5.70 3.31 -8.63
CA LEU A 78 5.55 2.56 -7.39
C LEU A 78 5.31 1.07 -7.65
N LEU A 79 5.89 0.24 -6.80
CA LEU A 79 5.72 -1.21 -6.83
C LEU A 79 5.05 -1.69 -5.55
N ASP A 80 3.89 -2.35 -5.67
CA ASP A 80 3.26 -3.07 -4.56
C ASP A 80 3.70 -4.54 -4.60
N VAL A 81 4.54 -4.94 -3.65
CA VAL A 81 5.10 -6.30 -3.57
C VAL A 81 4.25 -7.18 -2.68
N GLY A 82 3.83 -8.32 -3.24
CA GLY A 82 2.91 -9.23 -2.56
C GLY A 82 1.53 -8.60 -2.38
N THR A 83 1.06 -7.93 -3.43
CA THR A 83 -0.18 -7.12 -3.43
C THR A 83 -1.41 -7.91 -2.98
N GLY A 84 -1.39 -9.22 -3.07
CA GLY A 84 -2.53 -10.07 -2.70
C GLY A 84 -3.76 -9.76 -3.54
N GLY A 85 -4.80 -9.28 -2.89
CA GLY A 85 -5.99 -8.77 -3.56
C GLY A 85 -5.88 -7.33 -4.04
N GLY A 86 -4.68 -6.73 -4.12
CA GLY A 86 -4.50 -5.35 -4.55
C GLY A 86 -4.30 -4.35 -3.39
N PHE A 87 -3.80 -4.83 -2.23
CA PHE A 87 -3.60 -3.97 -1.05
C PHE A 87 -2.15 -3.95 -0.58
N PRO A 88 -1.54 -2.76 -0.43
CA PRO A 88 -2.16 -1.42 -0.42
C PRO A 88 -2.33 -0.75 -1.79
N GLY A 89 -1.87 -1.34 -2.89
CA GLY A 89 -1.71 -0.68 -4.18
C GLY A 89 -2.98 -0.09 -4.78
N ILE A 90 -4.11 -0.80 -4.84
CA ILE A 90 -5.35 -0.29 -5.48
C ILE A 90 -5.89 0.97 -4.77
N PRO A 91 -6.07 1.00 -3.43
CA PRO A 91 -6.50 2.21 -2.75
C PRO A 91 -5.55 3.40 -2.97
N LEU A 92 -4.24 3.14 -3.02
CA LEU A 92 -3.24 4.18 -3.27
C LEU A 92 -3.24 4.64 -4.74
N ALA A 93 -3.43 3.74 -5.70
CA ALA A 93 -3.57 4.08 -7.11
C ALA A 93 -4.81 4.97 -7.38
N ILE A 94 -5.92 4.72 -6.67
CA ILE A 94 -7.10 5.59 -6.71
C ILE A 94 -6.75 6.99 -6.18
N LEU A 95 -5.97 7.06 -5.09
CA LEU A 95 -5.66 8.33 -4.44
C LEU A 95 -4.61 9.15 -5.20
N PHE A 96 -3.67 8.48 -5.87
CA PHE A 96 -2.56 9.09 -6.62
C PHE A 96 -2.61 8.70 -8.11
N PRO A 97 -3.57 9.25 -8.89
CA PRO A 97 -3.78 8.85 -10.29
C PRO A 97 -2.65 9.30 -11.23
N GLU A 98 -1.81 10.24 -10.83
CA GLU A 98 -0.67 10.73 -11.62
C GLU A 98 0.61 9.91 -11.42
N ALA A 99 0.58 8.90 -10.52
CA ALA A 99 1.68 7.97 -10.31
C ALA A 99 1.39 6.63 -11.01
N GLU A 100 2.43 5.94 -11.51
CA GLU A 100 2.35 4.61 -12.10
C GLU A 100 2.47 3.54 -11.03
N TRP A 101 1.52 2.61 -11.00
CA TRP A 101 1.44 1.54 -10.02
C TRP A 101 1.61 0.16 -10.66
N ILE A 102 2.63 -0.58 -10.22
CA ILE A 102 2.81 -1.99 -10.57
C ILE A 102 2.45 -2.84 -9.35
N LEU A 103 1.43 -3.70 -9.49
CA LEU A 103 0.94 -4.55 -8.41
C LEU A 103 1.39 -5.99 -8.66
N CYS A 104 2.37 -6.47 -7.89
CA CYS A 104 3.03 -7.75 -8.11
C CYS A 104 2.64 -8.80 -7.05
N ASP A 105 2.27 -9.99 -7.50
CA ASP A 105 2.08 -11.17 -6.62
C ASP A 105 2.52 -12.45 -7.36
N SER A 106 3.13 -13.38 -6.63
CA SER A 106 3.57 -14.68 -7.17
C SER A 106 2.41 -15.64 -7.43
N ILE A 107 1.19 -15.30 -7.03
CA ILE A 107 0.00 -16.14 -7.20
C ILE A 107 -0.88 -15.57 -8.30
N GLY A 108 -0.80 -16.15 -9.51
CA GLY A 108 -1.49 -15.64 -10.71
C GLY A 108 -3.01 -15.49 -10.57
N LYS A 109 -3.69 -16.33 -9.77
CA LYS A 109 -5.13 -16.17 -9.53
C LYS A 109 -5.49 -14.91 -8.73
N LYS A 110 -4.58 -14.41 -7.90
CA LYS A 110 -4.76 -13.13 -7.20
C LYS A 110 -4.63 -11.97 -8.18
N ILE A 111 -3.64 -12.02 -9.07
CA ILE A 111 -3.46 -11.01 -10.11
C ILE A 111 -4.68 -10.94 -11.05
N LYS A 112 -5.33 -12.06 -11.36
CA LYS A 112 -6.61 -12.02 -12.10
C LYS A 112 -7.69 -11.18 -11.40
N VAL A 113 -7.74 -11.22 -10.07
CA VAL A 113 -8.67 -10.37 -9.31
C VAL A 113 -8.23 -8.92 -9.37
N VAL A 114 -6.93 -8.66 -9.19
CA VAL A 114 -6.34 -7.31 -9.28
C VAL A 114 -6.68 -6.68 -10.63
N ASP A 115 -6.41 -7.37 -11.74
CA ASP A 115 -6.67 -6.88 -13.10
C ASP A 115 -8.16 -6.60 -13.33
N ALA A 116 -9.03 -7.48 -12.83
CA ALA A 116 -10.47 -7.30 -12.96
C ALA A 116 -10.97 -6.07 -12.17
N VAL A 117 -10.44 -5.85 -10.96
CA VAL A 117 -10.80 -4.67 -10.14
C VAL A 117 -10.26 -3.38 -10.77
N ILE A 118 -9.02 -3.40 -11.28
CA ILE A 118 -8.44 -2.28 -12.04
C ILE A 118 -9.32 -1.89 -13.22
N ALA A 119 -9.73 -2.89 -14.04
CA ALA A 119 -10.56 -2.67 -15.20
C ALA A 119 -11.96 -2.13 -14.82
N ASP A 120 -12.60 -2.72 -13.81
CA ASP A 120 -13.93 -2.30 -13.34
C ASP A 120 -13.93 -0.86 -12.80
N LEU A 121 -12.89 -0.47 -12.07
CA LEU A 121 -12.74 0.88 -11.56
C LEU A 121 -12.22 1.88 -12.59
N GLY A 122 -11.80 1.43 -13.78
CA GLY A 122 -11.22 2.30 -14.81
C GLY A 122 -9.89 2.93 -14.41
N LEU A 123 -9.04 2.21 -13.67
CA LEU A 123 -7.73 2.72 -13.25
C LEU A 123 -6.73 2.57 -14.41
N ASN A 124 -6.35 3.69 -15.03
CA ASN A 124 -5.40 3.70 -16.14
C ASN A 124 -3.94 3.76 -15.70
N ASN A 125 -3.70 3.95 -14.40
CA ASN A 125 -2.39 4.13 -13.79
C ASN A 125 -1.91 2.91 -13.01
N ALA A 126 -2.63 1.79 -13.04
CA ALA A 126 -2.30 0.57 -12.31
C ALA A 126 -2.24 -0.64 -13.23
N THR A 127 -1.31 -1.56 -12.97
CA THR A 127 -1.12 -2.81 -13.75
C THR A 127 -0.79 -3.96 -12.83
N GLY A 128 -1.51 -5.09 -12.95
CA GLY A 128 -1.18 -6.32 -12.26
C GLY A 128 -0.01 -7.05 -12.92
N VAL A 129 0.90 -7.61 -12.12
CA VAL A 129 2.03 -8.40 -12.63
C VAL A 129 2.12 -9.71 -11.87
N TRP A 130 1.94 -10.82 -12.60
CA TRP A 130 2.18 -12.14 -12.04
C TRP A 130 3.66 -12.48 -12.08
N GLY A 131 4.29 -12.53 -10.93
CA GLY A 131 5.71 -12.82 -10.80
C GLY A 131 6.22 -12.61 -9.38
N ARG A 132 7.51 -12.81 -9.23
CA ARG A 132 8.24 -12.44 -8.01
C ARG A 132 8.87 -11.07 -8.19
N ALA A 133 8.94 -10.29 -7.10
CA ALA A 133 9.52 -8.95 -7.14
C ALA A 133 10.95 -8.97 -7.66
N GLU A 134 11.76 -9.92 -7.23
CA GLU A 134 13.17 -10.08 -7.61
C GLU A 134 13.37 -10.27 -9.13
N SER A 135 12.33 -10.67 -9.85
CA SER A 135 12.40 -10.86 -11.31
C SER A 135 12.08 -9.59 -12.12
N LEU A 136 11.80 -8.46 -11.46
CA LEU A 136 11.39 -7.22 -12.12
C LEU A 136 12.59 -6.29 -12.49
N THR A 137 13.80 -6.81 -12.45
CA THR A 137 15.03 -6.06 -12.73
C THR A 137 15.15 -5.51 -14.16
N ASP A 138 14.40 -6.09 -15.10
CA ASP A 138 14.35 -5.62 -16.49
C ASP A 138 13.43 -4.40 -16.69
N ARG A 139 12.69 -4.01 -15.64
CA ARG A 139 11.83 -2.83 -15.67
C ARG A 139 12.62 -1.58 -15.27
N PRO A 140 12.20 -0.39 -15.75
CA PRO A 140 12.74 0.85 -15.21
C PRO A 140 12.58 0.86 -13.68
N PRO A 141 13.55 1.38 -12.92
CA PRO A 141 13.52 1.35 -11.47
C PRO A 141 12.34 2.14 -10.88
N PHE A 142 12.03 1.85 -9.63
CA PHE A 142 10.91 2.44 -8.90
C PHE A 142 11.41 3.53 -7.94
N ASP A 143 10.55 4.52 -7.68
CA ASP A 143 10.76 5.52 -6.63
C ASP A 143 10.46 4.91 -5.26
N PHE A 144 9.33 4.20 -5.15
CA PHE A 144 8.92 3.58 -3.91
C PHE A 144 8.46 2.14 -4.11
N VAL A 145 8.70 1.33 -3.09
CA VAL A 145 8.08 0.03 -2.93
C VAL A 145 7.11 0.11 -1.75
N VAL A 146 5.89 -0.33 -1.95
CA VAL A 146 4.89 -0.46 -0.88
C VAL A 146 4.62 -1.94 -0.62
N SER A 147 4.27 -2.30 0.61
CA SER A 147 3.92 -3.69 0.93
C SER A 147 3.13 -3.80 2.22
N ARG A 148 2.47 -4.96 2.40
CA ARG A 148 1.79 -5.33 3.62
C ARG A 148 1.90 -6.84 3.89
N ALA A 149 2.43 -7.20 5.09
CA ALA A 149 2.40 -8.56 5.62
C ALA A 149 2.98 -9.68 4.72
N VAL A 150 4.07 -9.42 4.00
CA VAL A 150 4.69 -10.40 3.09
C VAL A 150 5.75 -11.24 3.79
N THR A 151 6.79 -10.59 4.35
CA THR A 151 7.91 -11.28 5.01
C THR A 151 8.60 -10.35 6.02
N ARG A 152 9.67 -10.84 6.67
CA ARG A 152 10.50 -10.03 7.56
C ARG A 152 11.29 -8.99 6.77
N MET A 153 11.53 -7.82 7.37
CA MET A 153 12.14 -6.65 6.73
C MET A 153 13.49 -6.95 6.07
N PRO A 154 14.46 -7.62 6.72
CA PRO A 154 15.76 -7.87 6.07
C PRO A 154 15.63 -8.62 4.75
N ALA A 155 14.89 -9.73 4.73
CA ALA A 155 14.66 -10.51 3.52
C ALA A 155 13.87 -9.72 2.46
N PHE A 156 12.94 -8.86 2.88
CA PHE A 156 12.19 -7.99 1.98
C PHE A 156 13.10 -6.97 1.30
N LEU A 157 13.99 -6.35 2.06
CA LEU A 157 14.95 -5.38 1.52
C LEU A 157 15.90 -6.02 0.50
N ASP A 158 16.34 -7.26 0.73
CA ASP A 158 17.17 -7.99 -0.24
C ASP A 158 16.47 -8.16 -1.60
N TRP A 159 15.15 -8.34 -1.61
CA TRP A 159 14.38 -8.48 -2.85
C TRP A 159 14.21 -7.16 -3.60
N VAL A 160 14.01 -6.05 -2.88
CA VAL A 160 13.54 -4.80 -3.49
C VAL A 160 14.60 -3.73 -3.66
N ARG A 161 15.72 -3.81 -2.92
CA ARG A 161 16.82 -2.85 -3.02
C ARG A 161 17.32 -2.65 -4.47
N PRO A 162 17.53 -3.71 -5.28
CA PRO A 162 17.97 -3.54 -6.68
C PRO A 162 16.92 -2.89 -7.59
N LEU A 163 15.68 -2.74 -7.12
CA LEU A 163 14.57 -2.22 -7.91
C LEU A 163 14.33 -0.72 -7.69
N ILE A 164 14.98 -0.12 -6.68
CA ILE A 164 14.78 1.28 -6.30
C ILE A 164 15.98 2.11 -6.77
N HIS A 165 15.71 3.22 -7.44
CA HIS A 165 16.80 4.13 -7.84
C HIS A 165 17.10 5.17 -6.76
N GLY A 166 18.36 5.67 -6.76
CA GLY A 166 18.86 6.57 -5.73
C GLY A 166 18.51 8.04 -5.90
N ASP A 167 17.93 8.45 -7.02
CA ASP A 167 17.58 9.86 -7.27
C ASP A 167 16.31 10.25 -6.51
N HIS A 168 16.47 11.01 -5.45
CA HIS A 168 15.37 11.47 -4.61
C HIS A 168 14.77 12.77 -5.17
N ARG A 169 13.51 12.73 -5.62
CA ARG A 169 12.77 13.89 -6.14
C ARG A 169 11.46 14.15 -5.39
N HIS A 170 11.18 13.35 -4.38
CA HIS A 170 9.96 13.43 -3.58
C HIS A 170 10.23 14.10 -2.23
N GLY A 171 9.17 14.45 -1.50
CA GLY A 171 9.26 15.05 -0.17
C GLY A 171 9.89 14.15 0.92
N VAL A 172 10.08 12.85 0.59
CA VAL A 172 10.76 11.85 1.42
C VAL A 172 11.74 11.06 0.53
N PRO A 173 12.83 10.51 1.11
CA PRO A 173 13.76 9.66 0.35
C PRO A 173 13.05 8.47 -0.29
N ASN A 174 13.52 8.07 -1.49
CA ASN A 174 13.07 6.83 -2.11
C ASN A 174 13.30 5.65 -1.18
N GLY A 175 12.44 4.64 -1.27
CA GLY A 175 12.58 3.50 -0.37
C GLY A 175 11.30 2.68 -0.24
N VAL A 176 11.20 2.02 0.89
CA VAL A 176 10.12 1.08 1.20
C VAL A 176 9.14 1.68 2.20
N PHE A 177 7.86 1.65 1.87
CA PHE A 177 6.76 1.86 2.82
C PHE A 177 6.11 0.52 3.15
N TYR A 178 6.13 0.12 4.42
CA TYR A 178 5.65 -1.20 4.83
C TYR A 178 4.68 -1.14 6.01
N LEU A 179 3.47 -1.68 5.81
CA LEU A 179 2.49 -1.84 6.88
C LEU A 179 2.75 -3.15 7.64
N LYS A 180 3.09 -3.04 8.90
CA LYS A 180 3.41 -4.15 9.79
C LYS A 180 2.61 -4.09 11.10
N GLY A 181 2.72 -5.13 11.91
CA GLY A 181 2.12 -5.18 13.23
C GLY A 181 2.92 -6.05 14.19
N GLY A 182 2.69 -5.85 15.48
CA GLY A 182 3.40 -6.54 16.56
C GLY A 182 4.69 -5.83 16.97
N ASP A 183 5.48 -6.52 17.81
CA ASP A 183 6.80 -6.05 18.19
C ASP A 183 7.79 -6.30 17.04
N LEU A 184 8.43 -5.24 16.57
CA LEU A 184 9.34 -5.27 15.44
C LEU A 184 10.81 -5.09 15.84
N ALA A 185 11.11 -4.96 17.14
CA ALA A 185 12.46 -4.66 17.61
C ALA A 185 13.51 -5.66 17.11
N GLU A 186 13.26 -6.96 17.30
CA GLU A 186 14.17 -8.00 16.82
C GLU A 186 14.25 -8.11 15.30
N GLU A 187 13.13 -7.81 14.62
CA GLU A 187 13.08 -7.86 13.15
C GLU A 187 13.89 -6.72 12.52
N LEU A 188 13.83 -5.53 13.11
CA LEU A 188 14.45 -4.33 12.58
C LEU A 188 15.90 -4.16 13.04
N ALA A 189 16.33 -4.83 14.11
CA ALA A 189 17.69 -4.74 14.65
C ALA A 189 18.83 -4.95 13.61
N PRO A 190 18.72 -5.87 12.63
CA PRO A 190 19.76 -6.05 11.59
C PRO A 190 19.69 -5.02 10.44
N VAL A 191 18.63 -4.22 10.34
CA VAL A 191 18.46 -3.21 9.28
C VAL A 191 19.32 -1.99 9.60
N ARG A 192 20.18 -1.61 8.66
CA ARG A 192 21.14 -0.51 8.83
C ARG A 192 20.65 0.80 8.24
N GLU A 193 19.71 0.73 7.33
CA GLU A 193 19.11 1.89 6.68
C GLU A 193 18.30 2.72 7.67
N PRO A 194 18.20 4.03 7.45
CA PRO A 194 17.32 4.88 8.25
C PRO A 194 15.88 4.40 8.19
N ILE A 195 15.28 4.18 9.37
CA ILE A 195 13.88 3.77 9.52
C ILE A 195 13.11 4.84 10.27
N THR A 196 11.99 5.27 9.71
CA THR A 196 10.99 6.04 10.42
C THR A 196 9.75 5.17 10.61
N ALA A 197 9.18 5.18 11.81
CA ALA A 197 8.02 4.37 12.17
C ALA A 197 6.91 5.25 12.75
N TRP A 198 5.67 5.00 12.32
CA TRP A 198 4.47 5.67 12.83
C TRP A 198 3.47 4.63 13.33
N SER A 199 3.01 4.77 14.58
CA SER A 199 1.89 3.98 15.09
C SER A 199 0.59 4.39 14.42
N LEU A 200 -0.24 3.42 14.01
CA LEU A 200 -1.53 3.69 13.40
C LEU A 200 -2.66 3.86 14.44
N SER A 201 -2.47 3.41 15.67
CA SER A 201 -3.46 3.45 16.74
C SER A 201 -4.00 4.86 17.03
N PRO A 202 -3.19 5.93 17.11
CA PRO A 202 -3.70 7.27 17.32
C PRO A 202 -4.54 7.80 16.16
N LEU A 203 -4.26 7.33 14.94
CA LEU A 203 -4.90 7.77 13.71
C LEU A 203 -6.22 7.05 13.43
N LEU A 204 -6.25 5.75 13.71
CA LEU A 204 -7.36 4.86 13.42
C LEU A 204 -7.81 4.19 14.72
N GLN A 205 -8.88 4.71 15.31
CA GLN A 205 -9.43 4.29 16.62
C GLN A 205 -10.21 2.97 16.50
N ASP A 206 -9.50 1.87 16.23
CA ASP A 206 -10.03 0.50 16.16
C ASP A 206 -8.95 -0.43 16.71
N ASP A 207 -9.34 -1.41 17.53
CA ASP A 207 -8.44 -2.37 18.20
C ASP A 207 -7.50 -3.09 17.20
N PHE A 208 -7.94 -3.24 15.95
CA PHE A 208 -7.10 -3.82 14.89
C PHE A 208 -5.79 -3.04 14.69
N PHE A 209 -5.77 -1.74 14.99
CA PHE A 209 -4.60 -0.88 14.77
C PHE A 209 -3.72 -0.70 16.01
N GLU A 210 -4.06 -1.26 17.17
CA GLU A 210 -3.27 -1.11 18.40
C GLU A 210 -1.79 -1.41 18.24
N THR A 211 -1.47 -2.46 17.48
CA THR A 211 -0.08 -2.88 17.22
C THR A 211 0.39 -2.58 15.80
N LYS A 212 -0.42 -1.89 14.98
CA LYS A 212 -0.06 -1.62 13.59
C LYS A 212 0.81 -0.39 13.46
N GLN A 213 1.79 -0.50 12.59
CA GLN A 213 2.75 0.54 12.29
C GLN A 213 2.93 0.69 10.78
N LEU A 214 3.16 1.90 10.35
CA LEU A 214 3.73 2.22 9.05
C LEU A 214 5.24 2.43 9.23
N LEU A 215 6.03 1.73 8.46
CA LEU A 215 7.48 1.91 8.40
C LEU A 215 7.86 2.56 7.07
N HIS A 216 8.80 3.49 7.11
CA HIS A 216 9.54 3.95 5.94
C HIS A 216 11.02 3.61 6.13
N VAL A 217 11.56 2.83 5.20
CA VAL A 217 12.99 2.51 5.13
C VAL A 217 13.57 3.26 3.94
N ALA A 218 14.44 4.24 4.20
CA ALA A 218 15.07 5.03 3.16
C ALA A 218 16.16 4.19 2.45
N LEU A 219 16.08 4.10 1.12
CA LEU A 219 17.05 3.39 0.27
C LEU A 219 17.62 4.37 -0.77
N GLY A 220 18.92 4.56 -0.73
CA GLY A 220 19.61 5.45 -1.67
C GLY A 220 20.82 6.10 -1.06
#